data_013959e571fd6c041e7dc4858f65edd9
#
_entry.id   013959e571fd6c041e7dc4858f65edd9
#
_cell.length_a   1.000
_cell.length_b   1.000
_cell.length_c   1.000
_cell.angle_alpha   90.00
_cell.angle_beta   90.00
_cell.angle_gamma   90.00
#
_symmetry.space_group_name_H-M   'P 1'
#
loop_
_entity.id
_entity.type
_entity.pdbx_description
1 polymer ?
#
loop_
_entity_poly.entity_id
_entity_poly.type
_entity_poly.pdbx_seq_one_letter_code
_entity_poly.pdbx_strand_id
1 'polypeptide(L)'
;MAQQRVVVGVDGSPLSMAAVARAAQVASARGYTLHVLHAFAPDLPMLGFGELSDGSAMVSTHAKRLVADGVARAHAVDPALTVTTAIRDGYASQALVDASRSAALVVVGAMGHGVFSRTSVGAVAMQVITHARCPVLVVGHETAGGSPASGRVVVGVDGSKPSLRALAVAFDEAARSGGTLDVLHAWEAHSASDPTLSTSSDWSTYEANLEKIVESAIAPRRAANPDVKVDYEVVRSEPVRALVDRTEGAALLVVGSRGSGGFPGLHVGSTALRLISRCHCPLLMTR
;
A
#
# COMPACT_ATOMS: atom_id res chain seq x y z
N MET A 1 -16.26 20.02 9.65
CA MET A 1 -15.26 18.92 9.73
C MET A 1 -14.26 19.16 8.62
N ALA A 2 -12.93 19.05 8.87
CA ALA A 2 -11.94 19.14 7.80
C ALA A 2 -12.18 18.01 6.79
N GLN A 3 -12.29 18.34 5.51
CA GLN A 3 -12.51 17.37 4.45
C GLN A 3 -11.30 16.42 4.39
N GLN A 4 -11.53 15.12 4.50
CA GLN A 4 -10.46 14.13 4.44
C GLN A 4 -9.88 14.08 3.01
N ARG A 5 -8.59 13.85 2.88
CA ARG A 5 -7.91 13.86 1.59
C ARG A 5 -7.05 12.62 1.36
N VAL A 6 -7.01 12.18 0.12
CA VAL A 6 -6.03 11.23 -0.41
C VAL A 6 -4.91 12.04 -1.05
N VAL A 7 -3.66 11.76 -0.72
CA VAL A 7 -2.48 12.39 -1.34
C VAL A 7 -1.82 11.39 -2.28
N VAL A 8 -1.45 11.82 -3.48
CA VAL A 8 -0.71 11.00 -4.43
C VAL A 8 0.52 11.73 -4.94
N GLY A 9 1.67 11.04 -4.97
CA GLY A 9 2.90 11.53 -5.56
C GLY A 9 2.92 11.28 -7.07
N VAL A 10 3.27 12.29 -7.86
CA VAL A 10 3.40 12.19 -9.30
C VAL A 10 4.79 12.62 -9.76
N ASP A 11 5.44 11.79 -10.61
CA ASP A 11 6.72 12.07 -11.25
C ASP A 11 6.67 11.88 -12.77
N GLY A 12 5.49 11.52 -13.32
CA GLY A 12 5.26 11.26 -14.74
C GLY A 12 5.61 9.83 -15.17
N SER A 13 6.13 8.97 -14.28
CA SER A 13 6.35 7.57 -14.58
C SER A 13 5.01 6.82 -14.78
N PRO A 14 4.98 5.73 -15.55
CA PRO A 14 3.76 4.94 -15.74
C PRO A 14 3.15 4.48 -14.41
N LEU A 15 3.96 4.11 -13.42
CA LEU A 15 3.48 3.69 -12.10
C LEU A 15 2.93 4.85 -11.27
N SER A 16 3.51 6.04 -11.35
CA SER A 16 2.94 7.20 -10.67
C SER A 16 1.59 7.60 -11.28
N MET A 17 1.44 7.49 -12.60
CA MET A 17 0.16 7.74 -13.28
C MET A 17 -0.89 6.66 -12.97
N ALA A 18 -0.48 5.41 -12.81
CA ALA A 18 -1.36 4.35 -12.29
C ALA A 18 -1.75 4.61 -10.82
N ALA A 19 -0.81 5.09 -10.00
CA ALA A 19 -1.08 5.50 -8.63
C ALA A 19 -2.09 6.65 -8.55
N VAL A 20 -2.02 7.64 -9.47
CA VAL A 20 -3.03 8.72 -9.57
C VAL A 20 -4.42 8.14 -9.88
N ALA A 21 -4.53 7.24 -10.85
CA ALA A 21 -5.82 6.62 -11.18
C ALA A 21 -6.39 5.85 -9.98
N ARG A 22 -5.55 5.08 -9.27
CA ARG A 22 -5.98 4.34 -8.08
C ARG A 22 -6.36 5.27 -6.93
N ALA A 23 -5.60 6.35 -6.71
CA ALA A 23 -5.91 7.38 -5.72
C ALA A 23 -7.24 8.07 -6.02
N ALA A 24 -7.54 8.36 -7.29
CA ALA A 24 -8.81 8.94 -7.72
C ALA A 24 -9.99 8.00 -7.45
N GLN A 25 -9.85 6.70 -7.76
CA GLN A 25 -10.87 5.68 -7.42
C GLN A 25 -11.16 5.66 -5.91
N VAL A 26 -10.12 5.63 -5.08
CA VAL A 26 -10.27 5.63 -3.61
C VAL A 26 -10.90 6.92 -3.11
N ALA A 27 -10.47 8.08 -3.62
CA ALA A 27 -11.00 9.38 -3.22
C ALA A 27 -12.47 9.53 -3.59
N SER A 28 -12.85 9.19 -4.82
CA SER A 28 -14.23 9.19 -5.32
C SER A 28 -15.13 8.28 -4.47
N ALA A 29 -14.74 7.01 -4.29
CA ALA A 29 -15.52 6.04 -3.51
C ALA A 29 -15.74 6.44 -2.04
N ARG A 30 -14.88 7.31 -1.49
CA ARG A 30 -14.95 7.76 -0.10
C ARG A 30 -15.48 9.20 0.07
N GLY A 31 -15.75 9.91 -1.02
CA GLY A 31 -16.11 11.32 -0.98
C GLY A 31 -14.99 12.23 -0.45
N TYR A 32 -13.72 11.85 -0.69
CA TYR A 32 -12.54 12.59 -0.26
C TYR A 32 -12.01 13.48 -1.38
N THR A 33 -11.27 14.52 -1.03
CA THR A 33 -10.50 15.32 -2.00
C THR A 33 -9.24 14.56 -2.40
N LEU A 34 -8.90 14.56 -3.69
CA LEU A 34 -7.60 14.11 -4.16
C LEU A 34 -6.60 15.27 -4.14
N HIS A 35 -5.40 15.03 -3.61
CA HIS A 35 -4.30 15.97 -3.62
C HIS A 35 -3.13 15.43 -4.43
N VAL A 36 -2.92 15.97 -5.63
CA VAL A 36 -1.82 15.59 -6.53
C VAL A 36 -0.59 16.41 -6.17
N LEU A 37 0.49 15.76 -5.74
CA LEU A 37 1.71 16.37 -5.27
C LEU A 37 2.89 15.98 -6.16
N HIS A 38 3.60 16.98 -6.70
CA HIS A 38 4.92 16.83 -7.30
C HIS A 38 5.95 17.57 -6.47
N ALA A 39 7.15 17.00 -6.33
CA ALA A 39 8.26 17.68 -5.71
C ALA A 39 9.55 17.42 -6.48
N PHE A 40 10.38 18.44 -6.56
CA PHE A 40 11.68 18.38 -7.22
C PHE A 40 12.74 19.06 -6.34
N ALA A 41 13.97 18.49 -6.33
CA ALA A 41 15.11 19.12 -5.67
C ALA A 41 15.82 20.01 -6.68
N PRO A 42 15.87 21.34 -6.46
CA PRO A 42 16.51 22.27 -7.38
C PRO A 42 18.03 22.12 -7.42
N ASP A 43 18.61 21.47 -6.41
CA ASP A 43 20.06 21.44 -6.15
C ASP A 43 20.76 20.19 -6.71
N LEU A 44 20.17 19.43 -7.62
CA LEU A 44 20.96 18.48 -8.40
C LEU A 44 21.87 19.27 -9.32
N PRO A 45 23.22 19.31 -9.10
CA PRO A 45 24.09 19.95 -10.03
C PRO A 45 23.90 19.26 -11.39
N MET A 46 23.33 19.98 -12.32
CA MET A 46 23.35 19.63 -13.75
C MET A 46 24.82 19.62 -14.15
N LEU A 47 25.46 18.45 -14.03
CA LEU A 47 26.85 18.26 -14.40
C LEU A 47 27.06 18.77 -15.83
N GLY A 48 27.64 19.97 -15.96
CA GLY A 48 28.23 20.46 -17.19
C GLY A 48 27.47 21.53 -17.99
N PHE A 49 26.34 22.05 -17.54
CA PHE A 49 25.69 23.19 -18.21
C PHE A 49 25.74 24.40 -17.28
N GLY A 50 26.50 25.42 -17.72
CA GLY A 50 26.71 26.68 -17.02
C GLY A 50 25.40 27.37 -16.61
N GLU A 51 25.51 28.41 -15.76
CA GLU A 51 24.43 29.23 -15.24
C GLU A 51 23.38 29.58 -16.30
N LEU A 52 22.33 28.76 -16.39
CA LEU A 52 21.17 29.03 -17.24
C LEU A 52 20.08 29.58 -16.33
N SER A 53 19.90 30.89 -16.37
CA SER A 53 18.71 31.58 -15.83
C SER A 53 17.40 30.97 -16.38
N ASP A 54 17.45 30.28 -17.50
CA ASP A 54 16.31 29.56 -18.12
C ASP A 54 16.03 28.19 -17.47
N GLY A 55 16.97 27.61 -16.73
CA GLY A 55 16.81 26.28 -16.12
C GLY A 55 15.67 26.22 -15.10
N SER A 56 15.49 27.26 -14.28
CA SER A 56 14.43 27.28 -13.28
C SER A 56 13.03 27.40 -13.91
N ALA A 57 12.91 28.15 -15.00
CA ALA A 57 11.65 28.29 -15.74
C ALA A 57 11.27 26.97 -16.45
N MET A 58 12.24 26.25 -17.03
CA MET A 58 12.01 24.93 -17.64
C MET A 58 11.59 23.89 -16.61
N VAL A 59 12.27 23.82 -15.46
CA VAL A 59 11.90 22.91 -14.37
C VAL A 59 10.50 23.20 -13.84
N SER A 60 10.16 24.47 -13.62
CA SER A 60 8.82 24.90 -13.19
C SER A 60 7.75 24.51 -14.23
N THR A 61 8.03 24.70 -15.52
CA THR A 61 7.11 24.34 -16.61
C THR A 61 6.89 22.83 -16.70
N HIS A 62 7.97 22.05 -16.55
CA HIS A 62 7.88 20.59 -16.50
C HIS A 62 7.06 20.10 -15.29
N ALA A 63 7.31 20.62 -14.11
CA ALA A 63 6.57 20.30 -12.90
C ALA A 63 5.06 20.60 -13.04
N LYS A 64 4.71 21.77 -13.63
CA LYS A 64 3.32 22.14 -13.92
C LYS A 64 2.65 21.16 -14.86
N ARG A 65 3.36 20.70 -15.90
CA ARG A 65 2.86 19.70 -16.84
C ARG A 65 2.59 18.37 -16.15
N LEU A 66 3.53 17.85 -15.34
CA LEU A 66 3.34 16.59 -14.61
C LEU A 66 2.11 16.62 -13.72
N VAL A 67 1.92 17.72 -12.99
CA VAL A 67 0.74 17.90 -12.14
C VAL A 67 -0.54 17.99 -12.97
N ALA A 68 -0.53 18.71 -14.11
CA ALA A 68 -1.68 18.80 -15.01
C ALA A 68 -2.06 17.45 -15.62
N ASP A 69 -1.07 16.64 -16.03
CA ASP A 69 -1.28 15.29 -16.53
C ASP A 69 -1.90 14.39 -15.42
N GLY A 70 -1.43 14.55 -14.17
CA GLY A 70 -2.01 13.88 -13.00
C GLY A 70 -3.48 14.28 -12.76
N VAL A 71 -3.82 15.57 -12.86
CA VAL A 71 -5.21 16.06 -12.74
C VAL A 71 -6.08 15.50 -13.87
N ALA A 72 -5.60 15.53 -15.10
CA ALA A 72 -6.31 14.97 -16.25
C ALA A 72 -6.57 13.45 -16.06
N ARG A 73 -5.57 12.72 -15.56
CA ARG A 73 -5.70 11.30 -15.23
C ARG A 73 -6.73 11.03 -14.15
N ALA A 74 -6.79 11.89 -13.11
CA ALA A 74 -7.78 11.78 -12.05
C ALA A 74 -9.21 12.03 -12.56
N HIS A 75 -9.40 13.07 -13.36
CA HIS A 75 -10.70 13.40 -13.96
C HIS A 75 -11.14 12.38 -15.03
N ALA A 76 -10.22 11.64 -15.63
CA ALA A 76 -10.56 10.51 -16.50
C ALA A 76 -11.17 9.33 -15.70
N VAL A 77 -10.93 9.25 -14.39
CA VAL A 77 -11.57 8.27 -13.49
C VAL A 77 -12.92 8.77 -12.99
N ASP A 78 -12.95 10.02 -12.52
CA ASP A 78 -14.17 10.67 -12.03
C ASP A 78 -14.12 12.17 -12.35
N PRO A 79 -14.89 12.64 -13.36
CA PRO A 79 -14.92 14.05 -13.75
C PRO A 79 -15.42 15.01 -12.65
N ALA A 80 -16.18 14.50 -11.66
CA ALA A 80 -16.70 15.30 -10.55
C ALA A 80 -15.77 15.35 -9.33
N LEU A 81 -14.64 14.59 -9.37
CA LEU A 81 -13.72 14.52 -8.24
C LEU A 81 -13.08 15.88 -7.96
N THR A 82 -13.16 16.33 -6.71
CA THR A 82 -12.43 17.52 -6.28
C THR A 82 -10.94 17.21 -6.20
N VAL A 83 -10.14 17.84 -7.08
CA VAL A 83 -8.69 17.69 -7.15
C VAL A 83 -8.01 18.99 -6.77
N THR A 84 -7.05 18.89 -5.85
CA THR A 84 -6.12 19.98 -5.50
C THR A 84 -4.71 19.60 -5.86
N THR A 85 -3.84 20.58 -6.04
CA THR A 85 -2.48 20.34 -6.51
C THR A 85 -1.45 21.05 -5.66
N ALA A 86 -0.24 20.49 -5.58
CA ALA A 86 0.92 21.17 -5.02
C ALA A 86 2.19 20.81 -5.80
N ILE A 87 3.01 21.81 -6.04
CA ILE A 87 4.39 21.66 -6.45
C ILE A 87 5.26 22.12 -5.27
N ARG A 88 6.24 21.32 -4.88
CA ARG A 88 7.12 21.59 -3.74
C ARG A 88 8.57 21.58 -4.15
N ASP A 89 9.34 22.51 -3.64
CA ASP A 89 10.79 22.46 -3.69
C ASP A 89 11.28 21.46 -2.64
N GLY A 90 12.28 20.65 -2.98
CA GLY A 90 12.87 19.67 -2.10
C GLY A 90 12.59 18.22 -2.49
N TYR A 91 12.90 17.29 -1.58
CA TYR A 91 12.77 15.86 -1.82
C TYR A 91 11.32 15.40 -1.81
N ALA A 92 10.92 14.64 -2.83
CA ALA A 92 9.57 14.10 -2.96
C ALA A 92 9.16 13.22 -1.77
N SER A 93 10.09 12.44 -1.22
CA SER A 93 9.85 11.62 -0.03
C SER A 93 9.48 12.48 1.19
N GLN A 94 10.20 13.58 1.43
CA GLN A 94 9.92 14.49 2.54
C GLN A 94 8.55 15.17 2.37
N ALA A 95 8.26 15.67 1.17
CA ALA A 95 6.99 16.33 0.87
C ALA A 95 5.77 15.39 1.10
N LEU A 96 5.88 14.11 0.68
CA LEU A 96 4.85 13.11 0.87
C LEU A 96 4.71 12.68 2.34
N VAL A 97 5.83 12.52 3.06
CA VAL A 97 5.82 12.21 4.50
C VAL A 97 5.18 13.34 5.29
N ASP A 98 5.47 14.60 4.98
CA ASP A 98 4.85 15.74 5.64
C ASP A 98 3.35 15.82 5.32
N ALA A 99 2.96 15.60 4.06
CA ALA A 99 1.55 15.55 3.66
C ALA A 99 0.78 14.42 4.39
N SER A 100 1.45 13.30 4.71
CA SER A 100 0.85 12.16 5.41
C SER A 100 0.34 12.49 6.83
N ARG A 101 0.83 13.59 7.44
CA ARG A 101 0.40 14.01 8.79
C ARG A 101 -1.07 14.40 8.86
N SER A 102 -1.65 14.81 7.73
CA SER A 102 -3.05 15.25 7.63
C SER A 102 -3.83 14.57 6.50
N ALA A 103 -3.23 13.59 5.84
CA ALA A 103 -3.88 12.77 4.85
C ALA A 103 -4.57 11.55 5.49
N ALA A 104 -5.69 11.12 4.91
CA ALA A 104 -6.32 9.85 5.24
C ALA A 104 -5.55 8.67 4.62
N LEU A 105 -4.89 8.92 3.47
CA LEU A 105 -4.13 7.93 2.71
C LEU A 105 -3.06 8.65 1.88
N VAL A 106 -1.88 8.06 1.78
CA VAL A 106 -0.88 8.41 0.76
C VAL A 106 -0.79 7.28 -0.26
N VAL A 107 -0.77 7.63 -1.55
CA VAL A 107 -0.65 6.68 -2.66
C VAL A 107 0.64 6.96 -3.42
N VAL A 108 1.42 5.92 -3.70
CA VAL A 108 2.67 6.01 -4.45
C VAL A 108 2.81 4.86 -5.43
N GLY A 109 3.49 5.09 -6.54
CA GLY A 109 4.00 4.00 -7.38
C GLY A 109 5.14 3.27 -6.66
N ALA A 110 5.25 1.97 -6.84
CA ALA A 110 6.34 1.19 -6.27
C ALA A 110 7.72 1.64 -6.76
N MET A 111 7.79 2.22 -7.97
CA MET A 111 9.01 2.79 -8.58
C MET A 111 8.67 4.07 -9.36
N GLY A 112 9.69 4.93 -9.54
CA GLY A 112 9.66 6.11 -10.40
C GLY A 112 10.51 5.93 -11.67
N HIS A 113 11.05 7.03 -12.21
CA HIS A 113 11.86 7.06 -13.44
C HIS A 113 13.25 6.40 -13.36
N GLY A 114 13.62 5.75 -12.26
CA GLY A 114 14.95 5.10 -12.14
C GLY A 114 15.09 3.84 -12.99
N VAL A 115 16.31 3.60 -13.51
CA VAL A 115 16.67 2.37 -14.26
C VAL A 115 16.98 1.26 -13.27
N PHE A 116 15.95 0.64 -12.69
CA PHE A 116 16.14 -0.50 -11.79
C PHE A 116 15.24 -1.67 -12.19
N SER A 117 15.69 -2.86 -11.80
CA SER A 117 15.01 -4.13 -12.01
C SER A 117 13.55 -4.07 -11.52
N ARG A 118 12.64 -4.76 -12.20
CA ARG A 118 11.22 -4.94 -11.81
C ARG A 118 11.01 -5.42 -10.36
N THR A 119 12.06 -5.90 -9.71
CA THR A 119 12.06 -6.42 -8.34
C THR A 119 12.50 -5.39 -7.29
N SER A 120 12.85 -4.16 -7.71
CA SER A 120 13.33 -3.11 -6.79
C SER A 120 12.19 -2.18 -6.37
N VAL A 121 12.28 -1.65 -5.17
CA VAL A 121 11.39 -0.60 -4.65
C VAL A 121 12.09 0.74 -4.77
N GLY A 122 11.40 1.75 -5.30
CA GLY A 122 11.95 3.09 -5.45
C GLY A 122 12.26 3.77 -4.11
N ALA A 123 13.29 4.60 -4.08
CA ALA A 123 13.74 5.29 -2.86
C ALA A 123 12.60 6.15 -2.23
N VAL A 124 11.82 6.85 -3.06
CA VAL A 124 10.68 7.66 -2.59
C VAL A 124 9.62 6.77 -1.94
N ALA A 125 9.21 5.68 -2.61
CA ALA A 125 8.24 4.74 -2.07
C ALA A 125 8.72 4.16 -0.74
N MET A 126 9.98 3.72 -0.66
CA MET A 126 10.58 3.17 0.55
C MET A 126 10.56 4.18 1.72
N GLN A 127 10.94 5.42 1.49
CA GLN A 127 10.92 6.47 2.51
C GLN A 127 9.50 6.79 2.98
N VAL A 128 8.54 6.88 2.06
CA VAL A 128 7.13 7.12 2.40
C VAL A 128 6.58 5.95 3.21
N ILE A 129 6.80 4.71 2.77
CA ILE A 129 6.38 3.50 3.48
C ILE A 129 6.96 3.45 4.90
N THR A 130 8.19 3.89 5.07
CA THR A 130 8.86 3.86 6.38
C THR A 130 8.37 4.96 7.32
N HIS A 131 8.14 6.17 6.82
CA HIS A 131 7.99 7.37 7.66
C HIS A 131 6.60 8.02 7.63
N ALA A 132 5.70 7.64 6.72
CA ALA A 132 4.35 8.21 6.67
C ALA A 132 3.59 8.01 7.98
N ARG A 133 2.69 8.93 8.30
CA ARG A 133 1.87 8.93 9.52
C ARG A 133 0.44 8.40 9.30
N CYS A 134 0.08 8.11 8.07
CA CYS A 134 -1.19 7.51 7.67
C CYS A 134 -0.94 6.20 6.89
N PRO A 135 -1.96 5.41 6.56
CA PRO A 135 -1.84 4.28 5.66
C PRO A 135 -1.20 4.67 4.32
N VAL A 136 -0.46 3.74 3.73
CA VAL A 136 0.21 3.93 2.42
C VAL A 136 -0.25 2.84 1.46
N LEU A 137 -0.79 3.25 0.31
CA LEU A 137 -1.14 2.37 -0.80
C LEU A 137 -0.02 2.40 -1.84
N VAL A 138 0.55 1.25 -2.15
CA VAL A 138 1.61 1.09 -3.14
C VAL A 138 1.05 0.41 -4.38
N VAL A 139 1.28 1.02 -5.54
CA VAL A 139 0.85 0.51 -6.85
C VAL A 139 2.06 -0.05 -7.58
N GLY A 140 2.06 -1.36 -7.81
CA GLY A 140 3.14 -2.10 -8.48
C GLY A 140 2.94 -2.24 -9.99
N HIS A 141 3.91 -2.85 -10.68
CA HIS A 141 3.89 -3.06 -12.13
C HIS A 141 2.72 -3.92 -12.62
N GLU A 142 2.41 -4.97 -11.91
CA GLU A 142 1.36 -5.92 -12.30
C GLU A 142 -0.05 -5.37 -12.08
N THR A 143 -0.13 -4.26 -11.34
CA THR A 143 -1.40 -3.61 -10.98
C THR A 143 -1.73 -2.40 -11.85
N ALA A 144 -0.80 -1.99 -12.72
CA ALA A 144 -0.97 -0.81 -13.58
C ALA A 144 -1.97 -1.02 -14.74
N GLY A 145 -2.38 -2.26 -15.01
CA GLY A 145 -3.15 -2.66 -16.19
C GLY A 145 -4.67 -2.65 -16.09
N GLY A 146 -5.26 -2.31 -14.95
CA GLY A 146 -6.73 -2.26 -14.85
C GLY A 146 -7.29 -2.55 -13.44
N SER A 147 -8.58 -2.29 -13.26
CA SER A 147 -9.31 -2.74 -12.06
C SER A 147 -9.42 -4.27 -12.09
N PRO A 148 -9.07 -4.97 -11.00
CA PRO A 148 -9.27 -6.40 -10.92
C PRO A 148 -10.75 -6.74 -10.99
N ALA A 149 -11.10 -7.76 -11.77
CA ALA A 149 -12.48 -8.17 -12.02
C ALA A 149 -13.19 -8.74 -10.76
N SER A 150 -12.47 -9.07 -9.69
CA SER A 150 -13.03 -9.91 -8.61
C SER A 150 -13.49 -9.16 -7.36
N GLY A 151 -13.15 -7.90 -7.14
CA GLY A 151 -13.45 -7.20 -5.87
C GLY A 151 -12.88 -7.87 -4.60
N ARG A 152 -12.09 -8.95 -4.73
CA ARG A 152 -11.55 -9.72 -3.62
C ARG A 152 -10.44 -8.96 -2.89
N VAL A 153 -10.61 -8.76 -1.58
CA VAL A 153 -9.62 -8.17 -0.69
C VAL A 153 -8.93 -9.31 0.07
N VAL A 154 -7.60 -9.28 0.09
CA VAL A 154 -6.78 -10.23 0.87
C VAL A 154 -6.18 -9.50 2.06
N VAL A 155 -6.13 -10.13 3.22
CA VAL A 155 -5.45 -9.58 4.40
C VAL A 155 -4.57 -10.62 5.08
N GLY A 156 -3.31 -10.24 5.36
CA GLY A 156 -2.41 -11.03 6.18
C GLY A 156 -2.56 -10.70 7.66
N VAL A 157 -2.77 -11.71 8.50
CA VAL A 157 -2.88 -11.56 9.96
C VAL A 157 -1.86 -12.44 10.67
N ASP A 158 -1.23 -11.91 11.73
CA ASP A 158 -0.28 -12.62 12.58
C ASP A 158 -0.56 -12.44 14.09
N GLY A 159 -1.75 -11.92 14.42
CA GLY A 159 -2.17 -11.62 15.79
C GLY A 159 -1.59 -10.33 16.37
N SER A 160 -0.66 -9.67 15.71
CA SER A 160 -0.10 -8.38 16.16
C SER A 160 -1.13 -7.25 16.08
N LYS A 161 -0.97 -6.21 16.93
CA LYS A 161 -1.83 -5.02 16.87
C LYS A 161 -1.88 -4.37 15.47
N PRO A 162 -0.77 -4.24 14.71
CA PRO A 162 -0.83 -3.75 13.34
C PRO A 162 -1.63 -4.65 12.40
N SER A 163 -1.53 -5.98 12.49
CA SER A 163 -2.30 -6.88 11.64
C SER A 163 -3.80 -6.88 11.97
N LEU A 164 -4.16 -6.70 13.24
CA LEU A 164 -5.57 -6.53 13.63
C LEU A 164 -6.17 -5.20 13.13
N ARG A 165 -5.35 -4.14 13.03
CA ARG A 165 -5.77 -2.91 12.33
C ARG A 165 -5.91 -3.14 10.82
N ALA A 166 -4.99 -3.90 10.22
CA ALA A 166 -5.09 -4.28 8.81
C ALA A 166 -6.38 -5.06 8.52
N LEU A 167 -6.74 -6.00 9.40
CA LEU A 167 -7.99 -6.75 9.32
C LEU A 167 -9.21 -5.81 9.34
N ALA A 168 -9.24 -4.82 10.23
CA ALA A 168 -10.32 -3.84 10.27
C ALA A 168 -10.46 -3.06 8.96
N VAL A 169 -9.33 -2.55 8.44
CA VAL A 169 -9.30 -1.81 7.16
C VAL A 169 -9.73 -2.71 6.00
N ALA A 170 -9.32 -3.98 5.99
CA ALA A 170 -9.70 -4.93 4.95
C ALA A 170 -11.20 -5.22 4.93
N PHE A 171 -11.85 -5.32 6.10
CA PHE A 171 -13.30 -5.41 6.21
C PHE A 171 -13.98 -4.17 5.62
N ASP A 172 -13.50 -2.96 5.98
CA ASP A 172 -14.05 -1.71 5.45
C ASP A 172 -13.90 -1.60 3.93
N GLU A 173 -12.78 -2.09 3.36
CA GLU A 173 -12.56 -2.12 1.92
C GLU A 173 -13.48 -3.12 1.22
N ALA A 174 -13.61 -4.35 1.76
CA ALA A 174 -14.48 -5.38 1.21
C ALA A 174 -15.95 -4.93 1.26
N ALA A 175 -16.41 -4.38 2.37
CA ALA A 175 -17.76 -3.85 2.50
C ALA A 175 -18.06 -2.74 1.48
N ARG A 176 -17.10 -1.82 1.28
CA ARG A 176 -17.25 -0.69 0.34
C ARG A 176 -17.27 -1.13 -1.12
N SER A 177 -16.48 -2.15 -1.46
CA SER A 177 -16.41 -2.67 -2.83
C SER A 177 -17.51 -3.68 -3.15
N GLY A 178 -18.32 -4.10 -2.18
CA GLY A 178 -19.26 -5.23 -2.33
C GLY A 178 -18.54 -6.55 -2.63
N GLY A 179 -17.26 -6.65 -2.27
CA GLY A 179 -16.41 -7.79 -2.57
C GLY A 179 -16.37 -8.83 -1.45
N THR A 180 -15.42 -9.76 -1.58
CA THR A 180 -15.12 -10.79 -0.59
C THR A 180 -13.86 -10.44 0.18
N LEU A 181 -13.73 -10.93 1.41
CA LEU A 181 -12.54 -10.83 2.24
C LEU A 181 -11.91 -12.21 2.43
N ASP A 182 -10.65 -12.34 2.05
CA ASP A 182 -9.82 -13.54 2.23
C ASP A 182 -8.78 -13.25 3.33
N VAL A 183 -8.92 -13.88 4.48
CA VAL A 183 -8.06 -13.69 5.65
C VAL A 183 -7.05 -14.82 5.73
N LEU A 184 -5.77 -14.51 5.63
CA LEU A 184 -4.70 -15.48 5.63
C LEU A 184 -3.80 -15.33 6.86
N HIS A 185 -3.64 -16.42 7.63
CA HIS A 185 -2.60 -16.57 8.61
C HIS A 185 -1.58 -17.60 8.11
N ALA A 186 -0.38 -17.15 7.78
CA ALA A 186 0.71 -18.02 7.35
C ALA A 186 1.75 -18.13 8.48
N TRP A 187 2.19 -19.35 8.76
CA TRP A 187 3.17 -19.63 9.79
C TRP A 187 4.22 -20.64 9.33
N GLU A 188 5.43 -20.49 9.82
CA GLU A 188 6.52 -21.45 9.60
C GLU A 188 6.96 -22.05 10.93
N ALA A 189 7.17 -23.36 10.91
CA ALA A 189 7.90 -24.00 12.00
C ALA A 189 9.36 -23.58 11.90
N HIS A 190 9.81 -22.70 12.77
CA HIS A 190 11.21 -22.33 12.88
C HIS A 190 11.98 -23.54 13.44
N SER A 191 12.59 -24.26 12.50
CA SER A 191 13.56 -25.37 12.64
C SER A 191 13.17 -26.57 13.53
N ALA A 192 13.70 -27.71 13.14
CA ALA A 192 13.71 -29.00 13.84
C ALA A 192 14.34 -28.96 15.26
N SER A 193 14.57 -27.79 15.82
CA SER A 193 15.22 -27.56 17.13
C SER A 193 14.29 -27.09 18.23
N ASP A 194 12.96 -27.00 17.99
CA ASP A 194 12.02 -26.85 19.11
C ASP A 194 11.64 -28.24 19.65
N PRO A 195 12.24 -28.67 20.76
CA PRO A 195 12.00 -30.01 21.32
C PRO A 195 10.59 -30.21 21.84
N THR A 196 9.75 -29.15 21.86
CA THR A 196 8.36 -29.21 22.35
C THR A 196 7.36 -29.60 21.27
N LEU A 197 7.75 -29.58 19.98
CA LEU A 197 6.90 -29.87 18.84
C LEU A 197 7.45 -31.04 18.02
N SER A 198 7.60 -32.20 18.65
CA SER A 198 8.29 -33.36 18.04
C SER A 198 7.37 -34.35 17.32
N THR A 199 6.05 -34.25 17.43
CA THR A 199 5.10 -35.20 16.83
C THR A 199 4.11 -34.52 15.86
N SER A 200 3.57 -35.29 14.90
CA SER A 200 2.56 -34.78 13.96
C SER A 200 1.25 -34.36 14.65
N SER A 201 0.94 -34.95 15.79
CA SER A 201 -0.24 -34.58 16.61
C SER A 201 -0.08 -33.21 17.26
N ASP A 202 1.15 -32.77 17.56
CA ASP A 202 1.42 -31.46 18.14
C ASP A 202 1.16 -30.33 17.13
N TRP A 203 1.49 -30.57 15.87
CA TRP A 203 1.24 -29.61 14.80
C TRP A 203 -0.25 -29.41 14.51
N SER A 204 -1.04 -30.46 14.48
CA SER A 204 -2.49 -30.34 14.26
C SER A 204 -3.19 -29.60 15.41
N THR A 205 -2.75 -29.83 16.65
CA THR A 205 -3.23 -29.09 17.82
C THR A 205 -2.82 -27.63 17.77
N TYR A 206 -1.60 -27.34 17.31
CA TYR A 206 -1.11 -25.98 17.14
C TYR A 206 -1.91 -25.22 16.08
N GLU A 207 -2.12 -25.83 14.90
CA GLU A 207 -2.95 -25.28 13.83
C GLU A 207 -4.38 -25.00 14.28
N ALA A 208 -5.01 -25.95 14.96
CA ALA A 208 -6.36 -25.75 15.52
C ALA A 208 -6.44 -24.60 16.53
N ASN A 209 -5.37 -24.33 17.28
CA ASN A 209 -5.30 -23.18 18.17
C ASN A 209 -5.13 -21.87 17.40
N LEU A 210 -4.31 -21.85 16.34
CA LEU A 210 -4.18 -20.69 15.45
C LEU A 210 -5.51 -20.36 14.77
N GLU A 211 -6.25 -21.35 14.29
CA GLU A 211 -7.59 -21.16 13.70
C GLU A 211 -8.54 -20.50 14.70
N LYS A 212 -8.57 -20.93 15.97
CA LYS A 212 -9.39 -20.29 17.01
C LYS A 212 -8.98 -18.82 17.24
N ILE A 213 -7.68 -18.52 17.21
CA ILE A 213 -7.17 -17.15 17.38
C ILE A 213 -7.62 -16.28 16.20
N VAL A 214 -7.48 -16.78 14.96
CA VAL A 214 -7.91 -16.07 13.76
C VAL A 214 -9.42 -15.87 13.77
N GLU A 215 -10.21 -16.91 14.05
CA GLU A 215 -11.68 -16.80 14.15
C GLU A 215 -12.10 -15.80 15.22
N SER A 216 -11.46 -15.81 16.39
CA SER A 216 -11.77 -14.84 17.46
C SER A 216 -11.50 -13.39 17.06
N ALA A 217 -10.52 -13.15 16.17
CA ALA A 217 -10.22 -11.83 15.63
C ALA A 217 -11.23 -11.40 14.55
N ILE A 218 -11.73 -12.36 13.75
CA ILE A 218 -12.68 -12.13 12.67
C ILE A 218 -14.11 -11.93 13.18
N ALA A 219 -14.53 -12.72 14.16
CA ALA A 219 -15.94 -12.81 14.59
C ALA A 219 -16.58 -11.46 14.93
N PRO A 220 -15.96 -10.54 15.70
CA PRO A 220 -16.55 -9.23 15.99
C PRO A 220 -16.73 -8.36 14.75
N ARG A 221 -15.81 -8.49 13.78
CA ARG A 221 -15.84 -7.72 12.52
C ARG A 221 -16.89 -8.27 11.56
N ARG A 222 -17.01 -9.60 11.47
CA ARG A 222 -18.06 -10.29 10.70
C ARG A 222 -19.45 -9.91 11.21
N ALA A 223 -19.63 -9.86 12.54
CA ALA A 223 -20.90 -9.45 13.12
C ALA A 223 -21.27 -7.99 12.80
N ALA A 224 -20.26 -7.09 12.72
CA ALA A 224 -20.46 -5.69 12.36
C ALA A 224 -20.66 -5.46 10.84
N ASN A 225 -20.27 -6.42 10.00
CA ASN A 225 -20.33 -6.34 8.53
C ASN A 225 -20.94 -7.63 7.95
N PRO A 226 -22.23 -7.90 8.18
CA PRO A 226 -22.86 -9.19 7.83
C PRO A 226 -22.92 -9.44 6.31
N ASP A 227 -22.86 -8.40 5.49
CA ASP A 227 -22.89 -8.49 4.03
C ASP A 227 -21.53 -8.85 3.42
N VAL A 228 -20.43 -8.80 4.19
CA VAL A 228 -19.10 -9.17 3.72
C VAL A 228 -18.94 -10.69 3.81
N LYS A 229 -18.75 -11.33 2.66
CA LYS A 229 -18.36 -12.74 2.63
C LYS A 229 -16.90 -12.88 3.03
N VAL A 230 -16.67 -13.64 4.09
CA VAL A 230 -15.33 -13.81 4.67
C VAL A 230 -14.93 -15.28 4.59
N ASP A 231 -13.84 -15.54 3.88
CA ASP A 231 -13.10 -16.81 3.94
C ASP A 231 -11.84 -16.59 4.77
N TYR A 232 -11.42 -17.62 5.51
CA TYR A 232 -10.13 -17.56 6.21
C TYR A 232 -9.41 -18.89 6.16
N GLU A 233 -8.10 -18.82 6.20
CA GLU A 233 -7.22 -19.99 6.15
C GLU A 233 -5.98 -19.79 7.04
N VAL A 234 -5.60 -20.85 7.72
CA VAL A 234 -4.33 -20.97 8.44
C VAL A 234 -3.46 -21.94 7.66
N VAL A 235 -2.31 -21.48 7.15
CA VAL A 235 -1.43 -22.28 6.32
C VAL A 235 -0.03 -22.38 6.90
N ARG A 236 0.55 -23.56 6.81
CA ARG A 236 1.96 -23.78 7.13
C ARG A 236 2.82 -23.48 5.90
N SER A 237 3.23 -22.23 5.76
CA SER A 237 4.01 -21.73 4.62
C SER A 237 4.76 -20.45 4.98
N GLU A 238 5.81 -20.14 4.22
CA GLU A 238 6.48 -18.85 4.31
C GLU A 238 5.49 -17.72 4.03
N PRO A 239 5.34 -16.74 4.97
CA PRO A 239 4.26 -15.74 4.89
C PRO A 239 4.24 -14.92 3.60
N VAL A 240 5.41 -14.53 3.06
CA VAL A 240 5.45 -13.74 1.81
C VAL A 240 4.95 -14.58 0.65
N ARG A 241 5.38 -15.83 0.55
CA ARG A 241 4.94 -16.76 -0.52
C ARG A 241 3.42 -16.95 -0.46
N ALA A 242 2.92 -17.35 0.71
CA ALA A 242 1.49 -17.60 0.89
C ALA A 242 0.62 -16.38 0.54
N LEU A 243 1.06 -15.17 0.95
CA LEU A 243 0.35 -13.94 0.62
C LEU A 243 0.45 -13.60 -0.87
N VAL A 244 1.62 -13.74 -1.50
CA VAL A 244 1.79 -13.46 -2.95
C VAL A 244 0.89 -14.37 -3.78
N ASP A 245 0.85 -15.67 -3.49
CA ASP A 245 0.00 -16.63 -4.20
C ASP A 245 -1.49 -16.25 -4.14
N ARG A 246 -1.93 -15.58 -3.04
CA ARG A 246 -3.30 -15.10 -2.88
C ARG A 246 -3.59 -13.76 -3.58
N THR A 247 -2.55 -13.02 -4.01
CA THR A 247 -2.74 -11.72 -4.67
C THR A 247 -3.13 -11.83 -6.14
N GLU A 248 -3.00 -12.98 -6.76
CA GLU A 248 -3.40 -13.19 -8.14
C GLU A 248 -4.92 -12.98 -8.30
N GLY A 249 -5.31 -12.06 -9.18
CA GLY A 249 -6.71 -11.66 -9.38
C GLY A 249 -7.36 -10.95 -8.19
N ALA A 250 -6.64 -10.63 -7.11
CA ALA A 250 -7.16 -9.85 -6.00
C ALA A 250 -7.24 -8.36 -6.33
N ALA A 251 -8.18 -7.66 -5.72
CA ALA A 251 -8.35 -6.20 -5.85
C ALA A 251 -7.36 -5.42 -4.97
N LEU A 252 -6.98 -6.01 -3.84
CA LEU A 252 -6.17 -5.35 -2.82
C LEU A 252 -5.57 -6.39 -1.87
N LEU A 253 -4.29 -6.21 -1.52
CA LEU A 253 -3.70 -6.85 -0.35
C LEU A 253 -3.55 -5.83 0.78
N VAL A 254 -4.00 -6.17 1.98
CA VAL A 254 -3.86 -5.33 3.17
C VAL A 254 -2.96 -6.01 4.18
N VAL A 255 -1.95 -5.29 4.69
CA VAL A 255 -1.06 -5.80 5.74
C VAL A 255 -0.76 -4.74 6.79
N GLY A 256 -0.41 -5.16 7.99
CA GLY A 256 0.20 -4.27 8.98
C GLY A 256 1.60 -3.85 8.55
N SER A 257 2.01 -2.63 8.88
CA SER A 257 3.38 -2.17 8.61
C SER A 257 4.44 -2.98 9.38
N ARG A 258 4.06 -3.67 10.47
CA ARG A 258 4.90 -4.55 11.28
C ARG A 258 4.12 -5.80 11.67
N GLY A 259 4.84 -6.88 11.91
CA GLY A 259 4.32 -8.14 12.44
C GLY A 259 4.83 -8.43 13.86
N SER A 260 4.46 -9.60 14.36
CA SER A 260 4.80 -10.10 15.70
C SER A 260 6.31 -10.31 15.92
N GLY A 261 7.08 -10.62 14.86
CA GLY A 261 8.53 -10.88 14.92
C GLY A 261 9.43 -9.66 14.70
N GLY A 262 8.90 -8.44 14.69
CA GLY A 262 9.67 -7.24 14.36
C GLY A 262 10.59 -6.78 15.49
N PHE A 263 11.88 -6.50 15.20
CA PHE A 263 12.81 -5.89 16.15
C PHE A 263 12.31 -4.51 16.60
N PRO A 264 12.49 -4.17 17.89
CA PRO A 264 12.24 -2.82 18.39
C PRO A 264 13.05 -1.78 17.59
N GLY A 265 12.39 -0.70 17.14
CA GLY A 265 13.04 0.37 16.36
C GLY A 265 12.87 0.25 14.84
N LEU A 266 12.47 -0.90 14.28
CA LEU A 266 12.11 -0.98 12.87
C LEU A 266 10.72 -0.39 12.63
N HIS A 267 10.61 0.47 11.62
CA HIS A 267 9.34 1.10 11.25
C HIS A 267 8.47 0.21 10.34
N VAL A 268 9.10 -0.71 9.60
CA VAL A 268 8.42 -1.63 8.66
C VAL A 268 9.01 -3.03 8.82
N GLY A 269 8.15 -4.04 8.81
CA GLY A 269 8.52 -5.46 8.90
C GLY A 269 9.06 -6.01 7.58
N SER A 270 9.90 -7.06 7.66
CA SER A 270 10.50 -7.71 6.50
C SER A 270 9.46 -8.29 5.53
N THR A 271 8.38 -8.88 6.04
CA THR A 271 7.26 -9.41 5.23
C THR A 271 6.63 -8.30 4.39
N ALA A 272 6.26 -7.17 5.02
CA ALA A 272 5.65 -6.04 4.31
C ALA A 272 6.57 -5.47 3.22
N LEU A 273 7.88 -5.34 3.49
CA LEU A 273 8.85 -4.87 2.49
C LEU A 273 8.99 -5.83 1.30
N ARG A 274 9.05 -7.14 1.55
CA ARG A 274 9.20 -8.16 0.51
C ARG A 274 7.94 -8.28 -0.37
N LEU A 275 6.76 -7.96 0.15
CA LEU A 275 5.51 -7.96 -0.60
C LEU A 275 5.44 -6.86 -1.66
N ILE A 276 6.04 -5.68 -1.44
CA ILE A 276 5.94 -4.51 -2.34
C ILE A 276 6.33 -4.84 -3.78
N SER A 277 7.38 -5.65 -3.97
CA SER A 277 7.91 -5.99 -5.29
C SER A 277 7.38 -7.31 -5.86
N ARG A 278 6.50 -8.01 -5.14
CA ARG A 278 6.06 -9.37 -5.48
C ARG A 278 4.55 -9.51 -5.66
N CYS A 279 3.75 -8.58 -5.10
CA CYS A 279 2.29 -8.65 -5.19
C CYS A 279 1.77 -8.42 -6.60
N HIS A 280 0.74 -9.18 -6.97
CA HIS A 280 0.01 -9.04 -8.23
C HIS A 280 -1.14 -8.02 -8.14
N CYS A 281 -1.39 -7.45 -6.97
CA CYS A 281 -2.39 -6.42 -6.73
C CYS A 281 -1.81 -5.25 -5.92
N PRO A 282 -2.48 -4.09 -5.83
CA PRO A 282 -2.07 -2.99 -4.95
C PRO A 282 -1.91 -3.44 -3.50
N LEU A 283 -0.90 -2.91 -2.82
CA LEU A 283 -0.59 -3.22 -1.43
C LEU A 283 -0.92 -2.03 -0.52
N LEU A 284 -1.85 -2.21 0.40
CA LEU A 284 -2.18 -1.23 1.44
C LEU A 284 -1.50 -1.61 2.76
N MET A 285 -0.61 -0.74 3.22
CA MET A 285 0.03 -0.88 4.52
C MET A 285 -0.62 0.02 5.55
N THR A 286 -1.12 -0.57 6.64
CA THR A 286 -1.72 0.15 7.77
C THR A 286 -0.68 0.49 8.83
N ARG A 287 -0.96 1.52 9.66
CA ARG A 287 -0.09 1.99 10.74
C ARG A 287 -0.57 1.53 12.12
#